data_c02e98668a93b4693971dd65b93e71a8
#
_entry.id   c02e98668a93b4693971dd65b93e71a8
#
_cell.length_a   1.000
_cell.length_b   1.000
_cell.length_c   1.000
_cell.angle_alpha   90.00
_cell.angle_beta   90.00
_cell.angle_gamma   90.00
#
_symmetry.space_group_name_H-M   'P 1'
#
loop_
_entity.id
_entity.type
_entity.pdbx_description
1 polymer ?
#
loop_
_entity_poly.entity_id
_entity_poly.type
_entity_poly.pdbx_seq_one_letter_code
_entity_poly.pdbx_strand_id
1 'polypeptide(L)'
;VFTLASTSLNGGQKEVADCVVAGGQATCPNGSVDQDPRAGFFRVSGLTWGDYSLTETQAPTGYHLSETTLTKTLDGSAPAAGKDDNTPTLDLGQVVNTRIKGSATWTKTDEGGHAIKGAQWSLTPLDSNGRPQPDRARTITDCVGTCAQGGLDTNTNPGGFKLVDLDYGSYQLIETKAPTGYVLDATPRTITISTQGQVAALGNISNRKSAVPAIPFTGGSAADSFLIGGGAVLGITALVMTIQAYRRRRALDS
;
A
#
# COMPACT_ATOMS: atom_id res chain seq x y z
N VAL A 1 -8.77 -18.28 13.30
CA VAL A 1 -8.86 -19.46 14.17
C VAL A 1 -9.80 -19.18 15.32
N PHE A 2 -10.64 -20.15 15.66
CA PHE A 2 -11.61 -20.05 16.74
C PHE A 2 -11.46 -21.22 17.71
N THR A 3 -11.89 -21.02 18.93
CA THR A 3 -12.16 -22.10 19.89
C THR A 3 -13.68 -22.27 20.05
N LEU A 4 -14.18 -23.46 19.71
CA LEU A 4 -15.53 -23.89 20.02
C LEU A 4 -15.51 -24.67 21.35
N ALA A 5 -16.17 -24.17 22.37
CA ALA A 5 -16.21 -24.76 23.71
C ALA A 5 -17.64 -25.16 24.07
N SER A 6 -17.75 -26.31 24.79
CA SER A 6 -18.99 -26.82 25.35
C SER A 6 -18.70 -27.96 26.35
N THR A 7 -19.48 -28.04 27.40
CA THR A 7 -19.45 -29.22 28.34
C THR A 7 -19.87 -30.53 27.68
N SER A 8 -20.59 -30.43 26.53
CA SER A 8 -21.03 -31.56 25.72
C SER A 8 -19.96 -32.07 24.75
N LEU A 9 -18.83 -31.35 24.60
CA LEU A 9 -17.70 -31.82 23.79
C LEU A 9 -16.77 -32.72 24.61
N ASN A 10 -16.32 -33.81 24.00
CA ASN A 10 -15.24 -34.61 24.57
C ASN A 10 -13.94 -33.75 24.58
N GLY A 11 -13.42 -33.48 25.77
CA GLY A 11 -12.30 -32.58 26.00
C GLY A 11 -12.70 -31.12 26.22
N GLY A 12 -14.00 -30.78 26.23
CA GLY A 12 -14.51 -29.44 26.56
C GLY A 12 -14.36 -28.38 25.48
N GLN A 13 -13.44 -28.56 24.53
CA GLN A 13 -13.20 -27.58 23.46
C GLN A 13 -12.61 -28.21 22.20
N LYS A 14 -12.79 -27.54 21.06
CA LYS A 14 -12.17 -27.86 19.76
C LYS A 14 -11.65 -26.62 19.10
N GLU A 15 -10.48 -26.70 18.46
CA GLU A 15 -9.98 -25.67 17.60
C GLU A 15 -10.69 -25.76 16.24
N VAL A 16 -11.11 -24.58 15.71
CA VAL A 16 -11.73 -24.44 14.40
C VAL A 16 -10.89 -23.44 13.61
N ALA A 17 -10.03 -23.95 12.75
CA ALA A 17 -9.24 -23.15 11.84
C ALA A 17 -9.85 -23.24 10.43
N ASP A 18 -9.83 -22.14 9.70
CA ASP A 18 -10.40 -22.02 8.35
C ASP A 18 -9.78 -23.04 7.39
N CYS A 19 -10.60 -23.89 6.80
CA CYS A 19 -10.21 -24.93 5.86
C CYS A 19 -10.64 -24.53 4.45
N VAL A 20 -9.75 -23.94 3.69
CA VAL A 20 -10.04 -23.37 2.36
C VAL A 20 -9.67 -24.35 1.26
N VAL A 21 -10.59 -24.59 0.30
CA VAL A 21 -10.31 -25.33 -0.93
C VAL A 21 -10.17 -24.34 -2.08
N ALA A 22 -8.94 -24.14 -2.56
CA ALA A 22 -8.64 -23.29 -3.71
C ALA A 22 -7.98 -24.13 -4.80
N GLY A 23 -8.48 -24.02 -6.04
CA GLY A 23 -7.90 -24.73 -7.20
C GLY A 23 -7.91 -26.28 -7.09
N GLY A 24 -8.84 -26.85 -6.32
CA GLY A 24 -8.93 -28.28 -6.07
C GLY A 24 -7.97 -28.81 -5.01
N GLN A 25 -7.21 -27.94 -4.35
CA GLN A 25 -6.35 -28.27 -3.22
C GLN A 25 -6.97 -27.73 -1.91
N ALA A 26 -7.13 -28.62 -0.94
CA ALA A 26 -7.57 -28.24 0.41
C ALA A 26 -6.36 -27.78 1.22
N THR A 27 -6.44 -26.55 1.78
CA THR A 27 -5.49 -26.06 2.77
C THR A 27 -6.19 -26.05 4.11
N CYS A 28 -6.14 -27.18 4.80
CA CYS A 28 -6.69 -27.34 6.13
C CYS A 28 -5.54 -27.45 7.14
N PRO A 29 -5.49 -26.58 8.17
CA PRO A 29 -4.55 -26.76 9.26
C PRO A 29 -4.75 -28.11 9.96
N ASN A 30 -3.66 -28.75 10.38
CA ASN A 30 -3.72 -30.01 11.09
C ASN A 30 -4.60 -29.91 12.35
N GLY A 31 -5.57 -30.79 12.47
CA GLY A 31 -6.48 -30.80 13.61
C GLY A 31 -7.70 -29.90 13.49
N SER A 32 -7.84 -29.13 12.42
CA SER A 32 -9.06 -28.36 12.16
C SER A 32 -10.25 -29.30 11.96
N VAL A 33 -11.36 -28.91 12.56
CA VAL A 33 -12.65 -29.61 12.43
C VAL A 33 -13.59 -28.89 11.47
N ASP A 34 -13.14 -27.84 10.83
CA ASP A 34 -13.94 -27.13 9.84
C ASP A 34 -14.14 -27.96 8.57
N GLN A 35 -15.37 -27.93 8.06
CA GLN A 35 -15.81 -28.65 6.87
C GLN A 35 -16.34 -27.74 5.76
N ASP A 36 -16.37 -26.43 5.97
CA ASP A 36 -16.76 -25.49 4.91
C ASP A 36 -15.54 -25.15 4.03
N PRO A 37 -15.57 -25.40 2.71
CA PRO A 37 -14.44 -25.12 1.84
C PRO A 37 -14.27 -23.65 1.48
N ARG A 38 -15.18 -22.76 1.91
CA ARG A 38 -15.18 -21.34 1.57
C ARG A 38 -14.40 -20.53 2.59
N ALA A 39 -13.51 -19.67 2.14
CA ALA A 39 -12.74 -18.81 3.02
C ALA A 39 -13.63 -17.95 3.93
N GLY A 40 -13.36 -17.99 5.23
CA GLY A 40 -14.11 -17.25 6.26
C GLY A 40 -15.46 -17.83 6.63
N PHE A 41 -15.84 -18.99 6.10
CA PHE A 41 -17.02 -19.75 6.51
C PHE A 41 -16.59 -20.99 7.27
N PHE A 42 -17.32 -21.32 8.32
CA PHE A 42 -16.97 -22.44 9.20
C PHE A 42 -18.17 -23.36 9.41
N ARG A 43 -17.95 -24.66 9.31
CA ARG A 43 -18.93 -25.69 9.56
C ARG A 43 -18.32 -26.82 10.38
N VAL A 44 -18.92 -27.09 11.52
CA VAL A 44 -18.54 -28.23 12.38
C VAL A 44 -19.72 -29.18 12.51
N SER A 45 -19.51 -30.47 12.25
CA SER A 45 -20.54 -31.49 12.36
C SER A 45 -20.30 -32.43 13.55
N GLY A 46 -21.27 -33.31 13.83
CA GLY A 46 -21.20 -34.31 14.91
C GLY A 46 -21.22 -33.69 16.30
N LEU A 47 -21.85 -32.51 16.45
CA LEU A 47 -22.07 -31.87 17.73
C LEU A 47 -23.24 -32.54 18.44
N THR A 48 -23.15 -32.70 19.76
CA THR A 48 -24.24 -33.20 20.65
C THR A 48 -25.05 -32.00 21.17
N TRP A 49 -26.23 -32.25 21.66
CA TRP A 49 -27.05 -31.19 22.28
C TRP A 49 -26.32 -30.59 23.48
N GLY A 50 -26.46 -29.27 23.63
CA GLY A 50 -25.83 -28.51 24.70
C GLY A 50 -25.56 -27.04 24.33
N ASP A 51 -24.99 -26.35 25.29
CA ASP A 51 -24.57 -24.95 25.11
C ASP A 51 -23.19 -24.86 24.48
N TYR A 52 -23.06 -24.01 23.48
CA TYR A 52 -21.83 -23.79 22.74
C TYR A 52 -21.41 -22.34 22.81
N SER A 53 -20.12 -22.11 22.99
CA SER A 53 -19.50 -20.79 22.82
C SER A 53 -18.40 -20.85 21.77
N LEU A 54 -18.34 -19.82 20.92
CA LEU A 54 -17.31 -19.63 19.90
C LEU A 54 -16.56 -18.33 20.19
N THR A 55 -15.26 -18.43 20.36
CA THR A 55 -14.37 -17.29 20.61
C THR A 55 -13.25 -17.30 19.60
N GLU A 56 -12.95 -16.16 18.98
CA GLU A 56 -11.79 -16.04 18.11
C GLU A 56 -10.51 -16.06 18.96
N THR A 57 -9.56 -16.90 18.59
CA THR A 57 -8.26 -17.04 19.27
C THR A 57 -7.12 -16.47 18.42
N GLN A 58 -7.33 -16.37 17.10
CA GLN A 58 -6.38 -15.75 16.19
C GLN A 58 -7.12 -15.10 15.03
N ALA A 59 -6.95 -13.78 14.89
CA ALA A 59 -7.48 -13.02 13.77
C ALA A 59 -6.74 -13.32 12.46
N PRO A 60 -7.36 -13.08 11.31
CA PRO A 60 -6.65 -13.03 10.03
C PRO A 60 -5.55 -11.96 10.04
N THR A 61 -4.48 -12.20 9.28
CA THR A 61 -3.37 -11.23 9.16
C THR A 61 -3.88 -9.86 8.72
N GLY A 62 -3.48 -8.82 9.44
CA GLY A 62 -3.90 -7.44 9.18
C GLY A 62 -5.22 -7.02 9.81
N TYR A 63 -5.78 -7.87 10.66
CA TYR A 63 -7.00 -7.58 11.40
C TYR A 63 -6.78 -7.70 12.91
N HIS A 64 -7.61 -7.00 13.66
CA HIS A 64 -7.71 -7.15 15.12
C HIS A 64 -8.44 -8.43 15.48
N LEU A 65 -7.97 -9.05 16.55
CA LEU A 65 -8.70 -10.13 17.20
C LEU A 65 -10.07 -9.59 17.68
N SER A 66 -11.13 -10.34 17.38
CA SER A 66 -12.45 -10.02 17.92
C SER A 66 -12.56 -10.51 19.36
N GLU A 67 -12.98 -9.63 20.26
CA GLU A 67 -13.27 -9.98 21.67
C GLU A 67 -14.69 -10.56 21.83
N THR A 68 -15.43 -10.68 20.72
CA THR A 68 -16.82 -11.20 20.75
C THR A 68 -16.82 -12.69 20.96
N THR A 69 -17.51 -13.15 22.00
CA THR A 69 -17.87 -14.57 22.19
C THR A 69 -19.32 -14.76 21.77
N LEU A 70 -19.55 -15.65 20.82
CA LEU A 70 -20.89 -16.04 20.39
C LEU A 70 -21.33 -17.24 21.22
N THR A 71 -22.54 -17.21 21.81
CA THR A 71 -23.09 -18.28 22.61
C THR A 71 -24.46 -18.69 22.11
N LYS A 72 -24.71 -19.99 21.96
CA LYS A 72 -26.02 -20.53 21.60
C LYS A 72 -26.18 -21.98 22.09
N THR A 73 -27.42 -22.39 22.24
CA THR A 73 -27.82 -23.76 22.64
C THR A 73 -28.22 -24.53 21.39
N LEU A 74 -27.62 -25.72 21.22
CA LEU A 74 -28.05 -26.70 20.25
C LEU A 74 -29.01 -27.68 20.98
N ASP A 75 -30.27 -27.62 20.59
CA ASP A 75 -31.33 -28.48 21.12
C ASP A 75 -32.30 -28.93 20.02
N GLY A 76 -33.35 -29.61 20.37
CA GLY A 76 -34.35 -30.09 19.40
C GLY A 76 -35.16 -29.00 18.70
N SER A 77 -35.05 -27.73 19.08
CA SER A 77 -35.69 -26.59 18.44
C SER A 77 -34.85 -25.97 17.30
N ALA A 78 -33.58 -26.34 17.19
CA ALA A 78 -32.71 -25.84 16.13
C ALA A 78 -33.23 -26.30 14.75
N PRO A 79 -33.29 -25.37 13.74
CA PRO A 79 -33.78 -25.74 12.42
C PRO A 79 -32.85 -26.76 11.75
N ALA A 80 -33.41 -27.60 10.87
CA ALA A 80 -32.61 -28.53 10.06
C ALA A 80 -31.80 -27.76 8.99
N ALA A 81 -30.56 -28.17 8.77
CA ALA A 81 -29.69 -27.62 7.75
C ALA A 81 -30.01 -28.19 6.37
N GLY A 82 -30.79 -27.45 5.59
CA GLY A 82 -31.00 -27.78 4.18
C GLY A 82 -32.13 -28.77 3.90
N LYS A 83 -32.34 -29.02 2.59
CA LYS A 83 -33.52 -29.76 2.11
C LYS A 83 -33.41 -31.27 2.26
N ASP A 84 -32.21 -31.83 2.42
CA ASP A 84 -31.94 -33.28 2.32
C ASP A 84 -31.34 -33.88 3.57
N ASP A 85 -31.07 -33.09 4.60
CA ASP A 85 -30.43 -33.47 5.83
C ASP A 85 -31.25 -32.93 7.01
N ASN A 86 -32.00 -33.81 7.65
CA ASN A 86 -32.82 -33.49 8.82
C ASN A 86 -31.99 -33.26 10.10
N THR A 87 -30.71 -32.90 9.95
CA THR A 87 -29.80 -32.65 11.07
C THR A 87 -29.99 -31.22 11.58
N PRO A 88 -30.28 -31.00 12.87
CA PRO A 88 -30.41 -29.69 13.45
C PRO A 88 -29.10 -28.88 13.24
N THR A 89 -29.24 -27.63 12.77
CA THR A 89 -28.12 -26.74 12.56
C THR A 89 -28.21 -25.53 13.46
N LEU A 90 -27.13 -25.25 14.19
CA LEU A 90 -27.00 -24.06 15.02
C LEU A 90 -26.19 -23.00 14.24
N ASP A 91 -26.86 -21.94 13.86
CA ASP A 91 -26.17 -20.75 13.31
C ASP A 91 -25.68 -19.91 14.48
N LEU A 92 -24.37 -19.86 14.68
CA LEU A 92 -23.73 -19.05 15.72
C LEU A 92 -23.69 -17.58 15.34
N GLY A 93 -23.82 -17.22 14.04
CA GLY A 93 -23.79 -15.85 13.55
C GLY A 93 -22.45 -15.48 12.92
N GLN A 94 -22.10 -14.18 12.98
CA GLN A 94 -20.90 -13.63 12.34
C GLN A 94 -19.96 -13.03 13.38
N VAL A 95 -18.66 -13.24 13.19
CA VAL A 95 -17.59 -12.52 13.89
C VAL A 95 -16.95 -11.54 12.91
N VAL A 96 -16.97 -10.25 13.26
CA VAL A 96 -16.44 -9.20 12.42
C VAL A 96 -15.08 -8.73 12.98
N ASN A 97 -14.04 -8.81 12.13
CA ASN A 97 -12.73 -8.28 12.44
C ASN A 97 -12.55 -6.89 11.85
N THR A 98 -11.95 -5.98 12.61
CA THR A 98 -11.57 -4.65 12.12
C THR A 98 -10.17 -4.67 11.55
N ARG A 99 -9.95 -3.97 10.43
CA ARG A 99 -8.62 -3.87 9.82
C ARG A 99 -7.67 -3.06 10.69
N ILE A 100 -6.43 -3.52 10.78
CA ILE A 100 -5.34 -2.73 11.37
C ILE A 100 -5.01 -1.58 10.42
N LYS A 101 -5.01 -0.36 10.95
CA LYS A 101 -4.69 0.88 10.24
C LYS A 101 -3.59 1.64 10.96
N GLY A 102 -2.77 2.34 10.18
CA GLY A 102 -1.72 3.21 10.68
C GLY A 102 -1.55 4.47 9.84
N SER A 103 -0.49 5.19 10.10
CA SER A 103 -0.12 6.43 9.41
C SER A 103 1.38 6.49 9.16
N ALA A 104 1.80 7.38 8.26
CA ALA A 104 3.21 7.67 8.04
C ALA A 104 3.44 9.18 7.98
N THR A 105 4.59 9.63 8.48
CA THR A 105 4.96 11.05 8.49
C THR A 105 6.42 11.25 8.11
N TRP A 106 6.71 12.32 7.38
CA TRP A 106 8.06 12.78 7.10
C TRP A 106 8.06 14.27 6.73
N THR A 107 9.25 14.86 6.74
CA THR A 107 9.45 16.23 6.27
C THR A 107 10.48 16.23 5.15
N LYS A 108 10.16 16.86 4.01
CA LYS A 108 11.10 17.12 2.94
C LYS A 108 11.92 18.35 3.27
N THR A 109 13.24 18.21 3.37
CA THR A 109 14.12 19.32 3.77
C THR A 109 15.24 19.56 2.75
N ASP A 110 15.89 20.72 2.87
CA ASP A 110 17.21 20.95 2.31
C ASP A 110 18.32 20.38 3.22
N GLU A 111 19.58 20.55 2.81
CA GLU A 111 20.75 20.12 3.59
C GLU A 111 20.91 20.89 4.93
N GLY A 112 20.28 22.06 5.05
CA GLY A 112 20.23 22.86 6.28
C GLY A 112 19.09 22.46 7.22
N GLY A 113 18.26 21.49 6.84
CA GLY A 113 17.11 21.06 7.63
C GLY A 113 15.84 21.89 7.46
N HIS A 114 15.85 22.90 6.55
CA HIS A 114 14.66 23.72 6.30
C HIS A 114 13.68 22.96 5.41
N ALA A 115 12.39 23.01 5.75
CA ALA A 115 11.35 22.36 4.95
C ALA A 115 11.24 22.98 3.56
N ILE A 116 11.15 22.14 2.52
CA ILE A 116 11.05 22.53 1.11
C ILE A 116 9.83 21.87 0.46
N LYS A 117 9.01 22.72 -0.18
CA LYS A 117 7.73 22.31 -0.79
C LYS A 117 7.84 21.80 -2.22
N GLY A 118 6.85 21.03 -2.66
CA GLY A 118 6.64 20.67 -4.07
C GLY A 118 7.25 19.34 -4.48
N ALA A 119 7.68 18.51 -3.54
CA ALA A 119 8.05 17.12 -3.80
C ALA A 119 6.84 16.27 -4.19
N GLN A 120 7.08 15.22 -5.00
CA GLN A 120 6.13 14.15 -5.24
C GLN A 120 6.78 12.80 -4.95
N TRP A 121 5.96 11.86 -4.50
CA TRP A 121 6.39 10.52 -4.12
C TRP A 121 5.50 9.45 -4.75
N SER A 122 6.05 8.29 -4.95
CA SER A 122 5.31 7.06 -5.22
C SER A 122 5.26 6.21 -3.96
N LEU A 123 4.07 5.80 -3.55
CA LEU A 123 3.83 4.83 -2.48
C LEU A 123 3.37 3.52 -3.14
N THR A 124 4.18 2.48 -3.03
CA THR A 124 3.91 1.19 -3.66
C THR A 124 3.82 0.11 -2.58
N PRO A 125 2.69 -0.61 -2.43
CA PRO A 125 2.62 -1.74 -1.53
C PRO A 125 3.65 -2.82 -1.87
N LEU A 126 4.19 -3.48 -0.85
CA LEU A 126 5.04 -4.65 -1.02
C LEU A 126 4.22 -5.93 -0.80
N ASP A 127 4.55 -6.99 -1.54
CA ASP A 127 4.00 -8.32 -1.31
C ASP A 127 4.63 -9.00 -0.08
N SER A 128 4.21 -10.23 0.25
CA SER A 128 4.75 -11.03 1.36
C SER A 128 6.25 -11.36 1.23
N ASN A 129 6.82 -11.23 0.03
CA ASN A 129 8.23 -11.46 -0.26
C ASN A 129 9.03 -10.14 -0.29
N GLY A 130 8.40 -9.01 0.04
CA GLY A 130 9.01 -7.68 0.01
C GLY A 130 9.17 -7.10 -1.40
N ARG A 131 8.48 -7.63 -2.42
CA ARG A 131 8.55 -7.13 -3.79
C ARG A 131 7.50 -6.04 -4.03
N PRO A 132 7.87 -4.92 -4.67
CA PRO A 132 6.91 -3.87 -5.02
C PRO A 132 5.81 -4.39 -5.95
N GLN A 133 4.58 -3.90 -5.75
CA GLN A 133 3.41 -4.12 -6.59
C GLN A 133 3.11 -2.85 -7.42
N PRO A 134 3.74 -2.64 -8.58
CA PRO A 134 3.66 -1.37 -9.32
C PRO A 134 2.25 -0.99 -9.75
N ASP A 135 1.39 -1.97 -10.06
CA ASP A 135 -0.01 -1.75 -10.47
C ASP A 135 -0.86 -1.13 -9.36
N ARG A 136 -0.37 -1.17 -8.11
CA ARG A 136 -1.00 -0.58 -6.92
C ARG A 136 -0.30 0.67 -6.43
N ALA A 137 0.65 1.19 -7.18
CA ALA A 137 1.37 2.41 -6.84
C ALA A 137 0.43 3.62 -6.80
N ARG A 138 0.61 4.48 -5.80
CA ARG A 138 -0.17 5.71 -5.61
C ARG A 138 0.76 6.90 -5.53
N THR A 139 0.40 7.99 -6.21
CA THR A 139 1.17 9.23 -6.17
C THR A 139 0.77 10.07 -4.95
N ILE A 140 1.78 10.58 -4.24
CA ILE A 140 1.63 11.53 -3.15
C ILE A 140 2.20 12.86 -3.63
N THR A 141 1.42 13.92 -3.54
CA THR A 141 1.84 15.28 -3.85
C THR A 141 1.78 16.12 -2.58
N ASP A 142 2.80 16.95 -2.35
CA ASP A 142 2.88 17.87 -1.22
C ASP A 142 1.61 18.75 -1.14
N CYS A 143 0.90 18.66 -0.02
CA CYS A 143 -0.28 19.47 0.27
C CYS A 143 0.15 20.78 0.93
N VAL A 144 0.02 21.89 0.21
CA VAL A 144 0.37 23.22 0.74
C VAL A 144 -0.88 24.06 0.95
N GLY A 145 -1.19 24.37 2.20
CA GLY A 145 -2.36 25.18 2.59
C GLY A 145 -3.67 24.41 2.49
N THR A 146 -4.17 24.13 1.28
CA THR A 146 -5.39 23.35 1.05
C THR A 146 -5.07 22.08 0.28
N CYS A 147 -5.42 20.92 0.86
CA CYS A 147 -5.20 19.65 0.21
C CYS A 147 -6.20 19.40 -0.92
N ALA A 148 -5.71 18.84 -2.03
CA ALA A 148 -6.58 18.40 -3.11
C ALA A 148 -7.55 17.32 -2.62
N GLN A 149 -8.79 17.36 -3.08
CA GLN A 149 -9.76 16.32 -2.77
C GLN A 149 -9.25 14.95 -3.28
N GLY A 150 -9.21 13.97 -2.40
CA GLY A 150 -8.66 12.64 -2.71
C GLY A 150 -7.12 12.56 -2.70
N GLY A 151 -6.43 13.66 -2.35
CA GLY A 151 -4.98 13.65 -2.10
C GLY A 151 -4.62 12.75 -0.93
N LEU A 152 -3.45 12.10 -1.00
CA LEU A 152 -3.00 11.20 0.07
C LEU A 152 -2.34 11.95 1.22
N ASP A 153 -1.70 13.05 0.93
CA ASP A 153 -1.09 13.90 1.94
C ASP A 153 -2.15 14.76 2.63
N THR A 154 -2.19 14.70 3.94
CA THR A 154 -3.12 15.46 4.79
C THR A 154 -2.41 16.55 5.60
N ASN A 155 -1.09 16.68 5.48
CA ASN A 155 -0.33 17.72 6.16
C ASN A 155 -0.30 19.00 5.31
N THR A 156 -0.89 20.08 5.82
CA THR A 156 -0.97 21.37 5.10
C THR A 156 0.30 22.22 5.16
N ASN A 157 1.30 21.81 5.95
CA ASN A 157 2.56 22.53 6.07
C ASN A 157 3.45 22.24 4.86
N PRO A 158 4.03 23.26 4.20
CA PRO A 158 4.91 23.05 3.07
C PRO A 158 6.06 22.10 3.35
N GLY A 159 6.21 21.05 2.53
CA GLY A 159 7.24 20.02 2.69
C GLY A 159 6.98 19.03 3.81
N GLY A 160 5.92 19.20 4.60
CA GLY A 160 5.48 18.22 5.58
C GLY A 160 4.53 17.20 4.93
N PHE A 161 4.69 15.94 5.23
CA PHE A 161 3.85 14.85 4.72
C PHE A 161 3.23 14.04 5.85
N LYS A 162 1.93 13.73 5.70
CA LYS A 162 1.20 12.86 6.61
C LYS A 162 0.19 12.03 5.82
N LEU A 163 0.41 10.74 5.78
CA LEU A 163 -0.54 9.77 5.28
C LEU A 163 -1.32 9.18 6.45
N VAL A 164 -2.61 8.99 6.25
CA VAL A 164 -3.52 8.36 7.22
C VAL A 164 -4.16 7.13 6.59
N ASP A 165 -4.77 6.27 7.43
CA ASP A 165 -5.53 5.09 7.01
C ASP A 165 -4.74 4.11 6.12
N LEU A 166 -3.42 4.01 6.34
CA LEU A 166 -2.61 2.99 5.70
C LEU A 166 -2.98 1.62 6.28
N ASP A 167 -3.31 0.67 5.42
CA ASP A 167 -3.56 -0.71 5.80
C ASP A 167 -2.31 -1.38 6.38
N TYR A 168 -2.50 -2.41 7.18
CA TYR A 168 -1.44 -3.33 7.60
C TYR A 168 -0.60 -3.79 6.40
N GLY A 169 0.72 -3.79 6.56
CA GLY A 169 1.66 -4.23 5.53
C GLY A 169 2.86 -3.30 5.39
N SER A 170 3.70 -3.58 4.42
CA SER A 170 4.86 -2.78 4.09
C SER A 170 4.69 -2.08 2.74
N TYR A 171 5.28 -0.90 2.63
CA TYR A 171 5.20 -0.03 1.46
C TYR A 171 6.60 0.48 1.12
N GLN A 172 6.88 0.59 -0.16
CA GLN A 172 8.03 1.32 -0.68
C GLN A 172 7.62 2.76 -0.98
N LEU A 173 8.40 3.72 -0.47
CA LEU A 173 8.28 5.15 -0.73
C LEU A 173 9.47 5.62 -1.54
N ILE A 174 9.25 6.21 -2.71
CA ILE A 174 10.29 6.74 -3.60
C ILE A 174 9.92 8.17 -4.00
N GLU A 175 10.87 9.11 -3.91
CA GLU A 175 10.68 10.44 -4.49
C GLU A 175 10.67 10.34 -6.01
N THR A 176 9.60 10.83 -6.65
CA THR A 176 9.43 10.83 -8.12
C THR A 176 9.63 12.20 -8.74
N LYS A 177 9.52 13.26 -7.92
CA LYS A 177 9.80 14.63 -8.32
C LYS A 177 10.40 15.40 -7.16
N ALA A 178 11.59 15.95 -7.35
CA ALA A 178 12.21 16.82 -6.36
C ALA A 178 11.54 18.22 -6.34
N PRO A 179 11.62 18.94 -5.22
CA PRO A 179 11.33 20.37 -5.17
C PRO A 179 12.13 21.15 -6.21
N THR A 180 11.55 22.25 -6.71
CA THR A 180 12.23 23.09 -7.71
C THR A 180 13.57 23.62 -7.20
N GLY A 181 14.63 23.42 -7.97
CA GLY A 181 16.00 23.81 -7.61
C GLY A 181 16.77 22.80 -6.79
N TYR A 182 16.21 21.58 -6.63
CA TYR A 182 16.87 20.48 -5.90
C TYR A 182 17.08 19.24 -6.78
N VAL A 183 18.06 18.44 -6.42
CA VAL A 183 18.38 17.17 -7.10
C VAL A 183 17.46 16.08 -6.55
N LEU A 184 16.88 15.26 -7.43
CA LEU A 184 16.03 14.12 -7.06
C LEU A 184 16.82 13.10 -6.23
N ASP A 185 16.23 12.66 -5.12
CA ASP A 185 16.68 11.50 -4.32
C ASP A 185 15.70 10.34 -4.48
N ALA A 186 15.94 9.51 -5.48
CA ALA A 186 15.10 8.33 -5.75
C ALA A 186 15.44 7.12 -4.85
N THR A 187 16.17 7.30 -3.75
CA THR A 187 16.48 6.22 -2.80
C THR A 187 15.18 5.65 -2.20
N PRO A 188 14.92 4.34 -2.36
CA PRO A 188 13.73 3.72 -1.79
C PRO A 188 13.76 3.73 -0.26
N ARG A 189 12.63 4.00 0.37
CA ARG A 189 12.40 3.92 1.81
C ARG A 189 11.24 3.00 2.10
N THR A 190 11.28 2.31 3.23
CA THR A 190 10.22 1.38 3.64
C THR A 190 9.36 2.01 4.74
N ILE A 191 8.04 1.94 4.56
CA ILE A 191 7.03 2.22 5.58
C ILE A 191 6.43 0.87 5.96
N THR A 192 6.34 0.56 7.26
CA THR A 192 5.70 -0.66 7.74
C THR A 192 4.63 -0.31 8.76
N ILE A 193 3.43 -0.83 8.56
CA ILE A 193 2.30 -0.76 9.47
C ILE A 193 2.04 -2.17 9.98
N SER A 194 2.27 -2.41 11.27
CA SER A 194 2.13 -3.73 11.91
C SER A 194 1.17 -3.72 13.10
N THR A 195 0.84 -2.54 13.62
CA THR A 195 -0.07 -2.38 14.76
C THR A 195 -1.04 -1.23 14.53
N GLN A 196 -2.19 -1.31 15.19
CA GLN A 196 -3.22 -0.27 15.11
C GLN A 196 -2.72 1.08 15.62
N GLY A 197 -3.01 2.13 14.86
CA GLY A 197 -2.64 3.49 15.21
C GLY A 197 -1.14 3.77 15.11
N GLN A 198 -0.35 2.84 14.60
CA GLN A 198 1.08 3.04 14.40
C GLN A 198 1.37 4.26 13.54
N VAL A 199 2.33 5.06 13.97
CA VAL A 199 2.89 6.17 13.18
C VAL A 199 4.29 5.79 12.72
N ALA A 200 4.45 5.50 11.44
CA ALA A 200 5.75 5.28 10.82
C ALA A 200 6.41 6.65 10.54
N ALA A 201 7.28 7.11 11.42
CA ALA A 201 7.98 8.37 11.28
C ALA A 201 9.31 8.17 10.55
N LEU A 202 9.46 8.71 9.31
CA LEU A 202 10.71 8.63 8.55
C LEU A 202 11.65 9.82 8.84
N GLY A 203 11.19 10.83 9.61
CA GLY A 203 12.00 12.00 9.94
C GLY A 203 12.21 12.95 8.76
N ASN A 204 13.37 13.58 8.71
CA ASN A 204 13.74 14.49 7.65
C ASN A 204 14.37 13.75 6.48
N ILE A 205 13.88 14.05 5.27
CA ILE A 205 14.41 13.52 4.02
C ILE A 205 14.95 14.69 3.23
N SER A 206 16.29 14.82 3.14
CA SER A 206 16.93 15.98 2.54
C SER A 206 17.22 15.79 1.05
N ASN A 207 17.10 16.87 0.27
CA ASN A 207 17.66 16.98 -1.08
C ASN A 207 18.76 18.03 -1.13
N ARG A 208 19.76 17.78 -1.96
CA ARG A 208 20.81 18.76 -2.25
C ARG A 208 20.30 19.79 -3.24
N LYS A 209 20.75 21.03 -3.12
CA LYS A 209 20.51 22.06 -4.16
C LYS A 209 21.15 21.65 -5.47
N SER A 210 20.44 21.88 -6.57
CA SER A 210 21.03 21.76 -7.91
C SER A 210 22.15 22.77 -8.06
N ALA A 211 23.35 22.31 -8.39
CA ALA A 211 24.43 23.20 -8.75
C ALA A 211 24.05 23.90 -10.07
N VAL A 212 23.91 25.21 -10.05
CA VAL A 212 23.89 26.00 -11.29
C VAL A 212 25.34 25.99 -11.78
N PRO A 213 25.63 25.50 -13.01
CA PRO A 213 26.98 25.61 -13.56
C PRO A 213 27.39 27.09 -13.51
N ALA A 214 28.46 27.44 -12.80
CA ALA A 214 29.05 28.76 -12.91
C ALA A 214 29.51 28.88 -14.36
N ILE A 215 28.86 29.72 -15.14
CA ILE A 215 29.38 30.11 -16.45
C ILE A 215 30.65 30.87 -16.15
N PRO A 216 31.85 30.43 -16.60
CA PRO A 216 33.06 31.16 -16.40
C PRO A 216 32.90 32.51 -17.10
N PHE A 217 32.81 33.58 -16.33
CA PHE A 217 32.84 34.92 -16.85
C PHE A 217 34.30 35.20 -17.28
N THR A 218 34.69 34.66 -18.45
CA THR A 218 35.94 35.08 -19.09
C THR A 218 35.68 36.49 -19.56
N GLY A 219 36.36 37.44 -18.95
CA GLY A 219 36.15 38.90 -19.08
C GLY A 219 36.36 39.50 -20.48
N GLY A 220 35.51 39.06 -21.40
CA GLY A 220 35.22 39.80 -22.63
C GLY A 220 33.93 40.58 -22.43
N SER A 221 33.78 41.76 -23.04
CA SER A 221 32.55 42.55 -22.95
C SER A 221 31.36 41.65 -23.30
N ALA A 222 30.31 41.65 -22.46
CA ALA A 222 29.15 40.76 -22.57
C ALA A 222 28.44 40.80 -23.95
N ALA A 223 28.70 41.81 -24.77
CA ALA A 223 28.15 41.96 -26.11
C ALA A 223 28.84 41.06 -27.15
N ASP A 224 30.15 40.83 -27.03
CA ASP A 224 30.89 40.05 -28.04
C ASP A 224 30.73 38.54 -27.87
N SER A 225 30.54 38.07 -26.63
CA SER A 225 30.35 36.64 -26.34
C SER A 225 28.98 36.13 -26.76
N PHE A 226 27.96 36.97 -26.77
CA PHE A 226 26.60 36.61 -27.19
C PHE A 226 26.45 36.46 -28.70
N LEU A 227 27.21 37.27 -29.48
CA LEU A 227 27.18 37.21 -30.93
C LEU A 227 27.92 35.98 -31.49
N ILE A 228 29.00 35.54 -30.84
CA ILE A 228 29.78 34.38 -31.31
C ILE A 228 29.11 33.05 -30.93
N GLY A 229 28.53 32.93 -29.73
CA GLY A 229 27.84 31.69 -29.26
C GLY A 229 26.48 31.50 -29.91
N GLY A 230 25.66 32.54 -30.03
CA GLY A 230 24.33 32.51 -30.65
C GLY A 230 24.33 32.27 -32.14
N GLY A 231 25.31 32.90 -32.87
CA GLY A 231 25.45 32.74 -34.31
C GLY A 231 25.87 31.34 -34.75
N ALA A 232 26.71 30.68 -33.98
CA ALA A 232 27.20 29.35 -34.31
C ALA A 232 26.10 28.27 -34.15
N VAL A 233 25.25 28.38 -33.14
CA VAL A 233 24.14 27.42 -32.90
C VAL A 233 23.03 27.58 -33.96
N LEU A 234 22.70 28.82 -34.35
CA LEU A 234 21.73 29.07 -35.41
C LEU A 234 22.25 28.66 -36.80
N GLY A 235 23.57 28.84 -37.05
CA GLY A 235 24.22 28.41 -38.29
C GLY A 235 24.23 26.88 -38.47
N ILE A 236 24.47 26.13 -37.42
CA ILE A 236 24.50 24.65 -37.46
C ILE A 236 23.09 24.08 -37.66
N THR A 237 22.08 24.64 -37.01
CA THR A 237 20.68 24.22 -37.21
C THR A 237 20.15 24.52 -38.59
N ALA A 238 20.47 25.67 -39.17
CA ALA A 238 20.11 26.03 -40.54
C ALA A 238 20.81 25.13 -41.58
N LEU A 239 22.09 24.79 -41.34
CA LEU A 239 22.84 23.88 -42.22
C LEU A 239 22.30 22.45 -42.18
N VAL A 240 21.93 21.93 -41.01
CA VAL A 240 21.34 20.61 -40.88
C VAL A 240 19.97 20.53 -41.55
N MET A 241 19.13 21.55 -41.44
CA MET A 241 17.83 21.60 -42.11
C MET A 241 17.94 21.70 -43.64
N THR A 242 18.91 22.45 -44.17
CA THR A 242 19.14 22.52 -45.61
C THR A 242 19.67 21.22 -46.18
N ILE A 243 20.54 20.50 -45.49
CA ILE A 243 21.03 19.19 -45.92
C ILE A 243 19.90 18.14 -45.87
N GLN A 244 19.02 18.16 -44.90
CA GLN A 244 17.86 17.24 -44.85
C GLN A 244 16.83 17.56 -45.93
N ALA A 245 16.56 18.84 -46.23
CA ALA A 245 15.68 19.23 -47.31
C ALA A 245 16.24 18.85 -48.70
N TYR A 246 17.55 18.98 -48.92
CA TYR A 246 18.22 18.56 -50.14
C TYR A 246 18.19 17.01 -50.35
N ARG A 247 18.41 16.25 -49.28
CA ARG A 247 18.29 14.77 -49.30
C ARG A 247 16.88 14.27 -49.58
N ARG A 248 15.85 14.95 -49.05
CA ARG A 248 14.44 14.62 -49.32
C ARG A 248 14.04 14.87 -50.78
N ARG A 249 14.55 15.93 -51.42
CA ARG A 249 14.28 16.24 -52.82
C ARG A 249 14.89 15.17 -53.75
N ARG A 250 16.12 14.68 -53.48
CA ARG A 250 16.76 13.64 -54.27
C ARG A 250 16.06 12.26 -54.14
N ALA A 251 15.36 11.97 -53.05
CA ALA A 251 14.63 10.75 -52.87
C ALA A 251 13.25 10.72 -53.53
N LEU A 252 12.77 11.86 -54.03
CA LEU A 252 11.51 12.00 -54.78
C LEU A 252 11.71 12.03 -56.30
N ASP A 253 12.96 12.21 -56.75
CA ASP A 253 13.32 12.25 -58.21
C ASP A 253 14.02 10.95 -58.66
N SER A 254 14.02 9.90 -57.79
CA SER A 254 14.49 8.55 -58.10
C SER A 254 13.33 7.56 -57.95
#